data_d2e31d2a79b8a1a9b96781be2e4cb95c
#
_entry.id   d2e31d2a79b8a1a9b96781be2e4cb95c
#
_cell.length_a   1.000
_cell.length_b   1.000
_cell.length_c   1.000
_cell.angle_alpha   90.00
_cell.angle_beta   90.00
_cell.angle_gamma   90.00
#
_symmetry.space_group_name_H-M   'P 1'
#
loop_
_entity.id
_entity.type
_entity.pdbx_description
1 polymer ?
#
loop_
_entity_poly.entity_id
_entity_poly.type
_entity_poly.pdbx_seq_one_letter_code
_entity_poly.pdbx_strand_id
1 'polypeptide(L)'
;SLEKKLGSGIFIFLLIALFGLLSSVISVILTACLLSEMAAALPIAKGIKIRLIIVACFAVALGACLTPLGEPLSTILVAKLAGPPYNARFLFPLRVFGIYMIPGVFALATVGAVWLGPKLSSTKEGVIREYTESLKTVIMRAVKVYVFVAALILLGEGFRPLIVWYFAKISPAILYWFNMISAILDN
;
A
#
# COMPACT_ATOMS: atom_id res chain seq x y z
N SER A 1 -24.92 22.91 -4.51
CA SER A 1 -24.53 21.77 -5.37
C SER A 1 -23.01 21.69 -5.63
N LEU A 2 -22.32 22.81 -5.91
CA LEU A 2 -20.85 22.86 -6.09
C LEU A 2 -20.10 22.63 -4.77
N GLU A 3 -20.58 23.18 -3.66
CA GLU A 3 -19.99 22.99 -2.33
C GLU A 3 -19.99 21.52 -1.87
N LYS A 4 -21.08 20.77 -2.12
CA LYS A 4 -21.12 19.33 -1.82
C LYS A 4 -20.14 18.53 -2.69
N LYS A 5 -19.92 18.91 -3.95
CA LYS A 5 -18.95 18.25 -4.84
C LYS A 5 -17.51 18.54 -4.43
N LEU A 6 -17.23 19.77 -4.03
CA LEU A 6 -15.90 20.17 -3.56
C LEU A 6 -15.55 19.46 -2.24
N GLY A 7 -16.51 19.40 -1.32
CA GLY A 7 -16.32 18.73 -0.03
C GLY A 7 -16.04 17.23 -0.16
N SER A 8 -16.75 16.54 -1.06
CA SER A 8 -16.54 15.11 -1.29
C SER A 8 -15.21 14.80 -1.99
N GLY A 9 -14.76 15.68 -2.89
CA GLY A 9 -13.44 15.56 -3.52
C GLY A 9 -12.31 15.74 -2.51
N ILE A 10 -12.39 16.76 -1.65
CA ILE A 10 -11.40 16.99 -0.59
C ILE A 10 -11.37 15.80 0.39
N PHE A 11 -12.53 15.25 0.75
CA PHE A 11 -12.60 14.07 1.61
C PHE A 11 -11.85 12.87 0.99
N ILE A 12 -12.07 12.56 -0.28
CA ILE A 12 -11.38 11.47 -0.98
C ILE A 12 -9.87 11.75 -1.08
N PHE A 13 -9.49 12.99 -1.38
CA PHE A 13 -8.09 13.39 -1.42
C PHE A 13 -7.40 13.16 -0.08
N LEU A 14 -7.98 13.66 1.00
CA LEU A 14 -7.43 13.49 2.34
C LEU A 14 -7.37 12.01 2.75
N LEU A 15 -8.40 11.24 2.42
CA LEU A 15 -8.45 9.81 2.71
C LEU A 15 -7.30 9.08 2.00
N ILE A 16 -7.15 9.24 0.69
CA ILE A 16 -6.10 8.56 -0.08
C ILE A 16 -4.71 9.03 0.35
N ALA A 17 -4.50 10.34 0.52
CA ALA A 17 -3.21 10.89 0.94
C ALA A 17 -2.82 10.43 2.35
N LEU A 18 -3.78 10.46 3.30
CA LEU A 18 -3.55 10.02 4.67
C LEU A 18 -3.18 8.55 4.73
N PHE A 19 -3.96 7.67 4.11
CA PHE A 19 -3.68 6.24 4.11
C PHE A 19 -2.42 5.91 3.32
N GLY A 20 -2.16 6.60 2.22
CA GLY A 20 -0.92 6.48 1.46
C GLY A 20 0.31 6.78 2.31
N LEU A 21 0.32 7.89 3.04
CA LEU A 21 1.45 8.25 3.90
C LEU A 21 1.50 7.41 5.18
N LEU A 22 0.35 7.06 5.75
CA LEU A 22 0.26 6.26 6.97
C LEU A 22 0.86 4.85 6.79
N SER A 23 0.78 4.30 5.58
CA SER A 23 1.34 2.98 5.24
C SER A 23 2.86 2.91 5.45
N SER A 24 3.57 4.03 5.40
CA SER A 24 4.99 4.08 5.70
C SER A 24 5.31 3.83 7.18
N VAL A 25 4.35 4.05 8.07
CA VAL A 25 4.55 3.96 9.52
C VAL A 25 3.94 2.69 10.11
N ILE A 26 2.75 2.29 9.62
CA ILE A 26 2.02 1.16 10.20
C ILE A 26 2.37 -0.15 9.49
N SER A 27 2.17 -0.26 8.24
CA SER A 27 2.42 -1.39 7.35
C SER A 27 1.39 -1.37 6.22
N VAL A 28 1.78 -1.75 5.04
CA VAL A 28 0.91 -1.81 3.86
C VAL A 28 -0.32 -2.69 4.10
N ILE A 29 -0.14 -3.83 4.75
CA ILE A 29 -1.23 -4.81 4.97
C ILE A 29 -2.29 -4.24 5.92
N LEU A 30 -1.87 -3.70 7.07
CA LEU A 30 -2.80 -3.10 8.05
C LEU A 30 -3.51 -1.89 7.45
N THR A 31 -2.77 -1.05 6.73
CA THR A 31 -3.31 0.14 6.09
C THR A 31 -4.35 -0.22 5.02
N ALA A 32 -4.07 -1.24 4.19
CA ALA A 32 -5.01 -1.72 3.18
C ALA A 32 -6.28 -2.33 3.81
N CYS A 33 -6.14 -3.07 4.91
CA CYS A 33 -7.29 -3.60 5.66
C CYS A 33 -8.17 -2.47 6.21
N LEU A 34 -7.57 -1.49 6.90
CA LEU A 34 -8.31 -0.33 7.43
C LEU A 34 -9.00 0.46 6.32
N LEU A 35 -8.30 0.68 5.20
CA LEU A 35 -8.86 1.36 4.03
C LEU A 35 -10.07 0.61 3.46
N SER A 36 -9.96 -0.72 3.34
CA SER A 36 -11.07 -1.53 2.80
C SER A 36 -12.29 -1.49 3.70
N GLU A 37 -12.11 -1.47 5.01
CA GLU A 37 -13.21 -1.35 5.97
C GLU A 37 -13.84 0.04 5.95
N MET A 38 -13.02 1.08 5.90
CA MET A 38 -13.55 2.44 5.73
C MET A 38 -14.33 2.59 4.43
N ALA A 39 -13.81 2.05 3.31
CA ALA A 39 -14.52 2.07 2.03
C ALA A 39 -15.81 1.24 2.07
N ALA A 40 -15.82 0.12 2.81
CA ALA A 40 -17.03 -0.69 2.98
C ALA A 40 -18.12 0.06 3.76
N ALA A 41 -17.74 0.85 4.78
CA ALA A 41 -18.66 1.66 5.58
C ALA A 41 -19.25 2.86 4.82
N LEU A 42 -18.60 3.32 3.74
CA LEU A 42 -19.12 4.45 2.97
C LEU A 42 -20.42 4.09 2.25
N PRO A 43 -21.47 4.96 2.31
CA PRO A 43 -22.77 4.72 1.67
C PRO A 43 -22.70 5.08 0.17
N ILE A 44 -21.87 4.38 -0.61
CA ILE A 44 -21.63 4.62 -2.03
C ILE A 44 -21.85 3.35 -2.86
N ALA A 45 -22.10 3.52 -4.15
CA ALA A 45 -22.31 2.42 -5.08
C ALA A 45 -21.08 1.49 -5.16
N LYS A 46 -21.32 0.18 -5.26
CA LYS A 46 -20.25 -0.85 -5.28
C LYS A 46 -19.14 -0.55 -6.29
N GLY A 47 -19.48 -0.09 -7.49
CA GLY A 47 -18.49 0.24 -8.52
C GLY A 47 -17.59 1.43 -8.15
N ILE A 48 -18.11 2.39 -7.38
CA ILE A 48 -17.32 3.53 -6.90
C ILE A 48 -16.40 3.07 -5.76
N LYS A 49 -16.88 2.20 -4.86
CA LYS A 49 -16.06 1.59 -3.79
C LYS A 49 -14.85 0.87 -4.35
N ILE A 50 -15.06 0.01 -5.34
CA ILE A 50 -13.98 -0.76 -5.98
C ILE A 50 -12.92 0.19 -6.55
N ARG A 51 -13.34 1.21 -7.29
CA ARG A 51 -12.40 2.19 -7.87
C ARG A 51 -11.65 3.00 -6.81
N LEU A 52 -12.33 3.37 -5.71
CA LEU A 52 -11.72 4.06 -4.59
C LEU A 52 -10.63 3.17 -3.94
N ILE A 53 -10.96 1.91 -3.68
CA ILE A 53 -10.02 0.95 -3.10
C ILE A 53 -8.82 0.75 -4.02
N ILE A 54 -9.01 0.58 -5.33
CA ILE A 54 -7.93 0.41 -6.29
C ILE A 54 -6.96 1.61 -6.24
N VAL A 55 -7.48 2.83 -6.42
CA VAL A 55 -6.63 4.05 -6.43
C VAL A 55 -5.91 4.23 -5.09
N ALA A 56 -6.60 3.98 -3.99
CA ALA A 56 -6.03 4.13 -2.67
C ALA A 56 -5.00 3.02 -2.34
N CYS A 57 -5.19 1.79 -2.82
CA CYS A 57 -4.18 0.73 -2.69
C CYS A 57 -2.88 1.07 -3.43
N PHE A 58 -2.95 1.68 -4.61
CA PHE A 58 -1.74 2.19 -5.27
C PHE A 58 -1.03 3.27 -4.44
N ALA A 59 -1.77 4.19 -3.84
CA ALA A 59 -1.19 5.21 -2.97
C ALA A 59 -0.56 4.60 -1.70
N VAL A 60 -1.22 3.61 -1.11
CA VAL A 60 -0.73 2.84 0.05
C VAL A 60 0.56 2.08 -0.30
N ALA A 61 0.63 1.44 -1.48
CA ALA A 61 1.83 0.75 -1.94
C ALA A 61 3.01 1.72 -2.13
N LEU A 62 2.78 2.88 -2.76
CA LEU A 62 3.82 3.91 -2.90
C LEU A 62 4.33 4.43 -1.56
N GLY A 63 3.43 4.69 -0.61
CA GLY A 63 3.80 5.18 0.71
C GLY A 63 4.54 4.13 1.55
N ALA A 64 4.18 2.86 1.43
CA ALA A 64 4.81 1.78 2.18
C ALA A 64 6.31 1.64 1.87
N CYS A 65 6.73 1.97 0.64
CA CYS A 65 8.15 1.92 0.24
C CYS A 65 9.05 2.94 0.98
N LEU A 66 8.47 3.94 1.65
CA LEU A 66 9.21 5.05 2.23
C LEU A 66 10.02 4.67 3.47
N THR A 67 9.62 3.63 4.20
CA THR A 67 10.34 3.18 5.40
C THR A 67 10.37 1.66 5.51
N PRO A 68 11.29 1.10 6.29
CA PRO A 68 11.33 -0.35 6.58
C PRO A 68 10.11 -0.89 7.32
N LEU A 69 9.32 -0.03 7.98
CA LEU A 69 8.08 -0.44 8.67
C LEU A 69 6.92 -0.63 7.69
N GLY A 70 6.92 0.09 6.56
CA GLY A 70 5.83 0.07 5.61
C GLY A 70 5.70 -1.28 4.91
N GLU A 71 6.83 -1.85 4.47
CA GLU A 71 6.85 -3.13 3.76
C GLU A 71 8.13 -3.93 4.00
N PRO A 72 8.08 -5.28 3.92
CA PRO A 72 9.25 -6.15 4.12
C PRO A 72 10.39 -5.91 3.13
N LEU A 73 10.09 -5.53 1.89
CA LEU A 73 11.11 -5.28 0.86
C LEU A 73 12.00 -4.08 1.23
N SER A 74 11.42 -3.02 1.78
CA SER A 74 12.18 -1.86 2.28
C SER A 74 13.08 -2.23 3.45
N THR A 75 12.66 -3.16 4.31
CA THR A 75 13.49 -3.70 5.40
C THR A 75 14.70 -4.46 4.83
N ILE A 76 14.47 -5.33 3.85
CA ILE A 76 15.54 -6.10 3.19
C ILE A 76 16.51 -5.15 2.48
N LEU A 77 15.99 -4.14 1.78
CA LEU A 77 16.80 -3.12 1.10
C LEU A 77 17.77 -2.43 2.07
N VAL A 78 17.26 -1.94 3.19
CA VAL A 78 18.09 -1.26 4.20
C VAL A 78 19.11 -2.22 4.79
N ALA A 79 18.73 -3.45 5.10
CA ALA A 79 19.65 -4.45 5.64
C ALA A 79 20.78 -4.80 4.65
N LYS A 80 20.47 -4.95 3.38
CA LYS A 80 21.47 -5.28 2.34
C LYS A 80 22.40 -4.11 2.01
N LEU A 81 21.94 -2.88 2.12
CA LEU A 81 22.71 -1.67 1.84
C LEU A 81 23.27 -1.00 3.10
N ALA A 82 23.26 -1.67 4.26
CA ALA A 82 23.76 -1.13 5.52
C ALA A 82 25.27 -0.86 5.53
N GLY A 83 26.06 -1.55 4.68
CA GLY A 83 27.50 -1.37 4.54
C GLY A 83 27.90 -0.31 3.50
N PRO A 84 29.24 -0.02 3.40
CA PRO A 84 29.75 0.86 2.36
C PRO A 84 29.41 0.34 0.95
N PRO A 85 29.18 1.21 -0.03
CA PRO A 85 29.28 2.69 0.04
C PRO A 85 27.99 3.38 0.53
N TYR A 86 26.88 2.66 0.69
CA TYR A 86 25.53 3.24 0.90
C TYR A 86 25.25 3.61 2.35
N ASN A 87 25.77 2.83 3.31
CA ASN A 87 25.53 3.02 4.75
C ASN A 87 24.04 3.27 5.07
N ALA A 88 23.18 2.47 4.47
CA ALA A 88 21.73 2.65 4.55
C ALA A 88 21.25 2.53 6.01
N ARG A 89 20.43 3.49 6.43
CA ARG A 89 19.78 3.54 7.73
C ARG A 89 18.27 3.53 7.54
N PHE A 90 17.53 3.54 8.63
CA PHE A 90 16.06 3.52 8.64
C PHE A 90 15.38 4.47 7.64
N LEU A 91 15.87 5.72 7.54
CA LEU A 91 15.32 6.73 6.62
C LEU A 91 15.95 6.71 5.22
N PHE A 92 16.75 5.71 4.90
CA PHE A 92 17.38 5.61 3.57
C PHE A 92 16.33 5.51 2.44
N PRO A 93 15.28 4.68 2.52
CA PRO A 93 14.26 4.63 1.48
C PRO A 93 13.54 5.97 1.30
N LEU A 94 13.19 6.65 2.39
CA LEU A 94 12.57 7.97 2.35
C LEU A 94 13.46 9.00 1.65
N ARG A 95 14.77 8.97 1.90
CA ARG A 95 15.73 9.91 1.32
C ARG A 95 15.91 9.67 -0.18
N VAL A 96 15.94 8.42 -0.63
CA VAL A 96 16.19 8.05 -2.03
C VAL A 96 14.89 8.10 -2.84
N PHE A 97 13.81 7.51 -2.33
CA PHE A 97 12.55 7.36 -3.07
C PHE A 97 11.52 8.45 -2.75
N GLY A 98 11.67 9.15 -1.62
CA GLY A 98 10.66 10.11 -1.15
C GLY A 98 10.32 11.20 -2.17
N ILE A 99 11.32 11.68 -2.91
CA ILE A 99 11.14 12.71 -3.95
C ILE A 99 10.21 12.25 -5.10
N TYR A 100 10.08 10.94 -5.32
CA TYR A 100 9.21 10.36 -6.34
C TYR A 100 7.90 9.83 -5.74
N MET A 101 7.99 9.12 -4.61
CA MET A 101 6.85 8.42 -4.01
C MET A 101 5.87 9.40 -3.36
N ILE A 102 6.33 10.44 -2.66
CA ILE A 102 5.45 11.42 -2.02
C ILE A 102 4.61 12.18 -3.06
N PRO A 103 5.20 12.76 -4.12
CA PRO A 103 4.39 13.36 -5.19
C PRO A 103 3.47 12.34 -5.87
N GLY A 104 3.90 11.08 -6.02
CA GLY A 104 3.08 10.00 -6.55
C GLY A 104 1.82 9.74 -5.71
N VAL A 105 1.95 9.70 -4.37
CA VAL A 105 0.81 9.57 -3.45
C VAL A 105 -0.17 10.73 -3.62
N PHE A 106 0.33 11.98 -3.68
CA PHE A 106 -0.51 13.15 -3.88
C PHE A 106 -1.15 13.20 -5.27
N ALA A 107 -0.45 12.74 -6.31
CA ALA A 107 -1.01 12.63 -7.65
C ALA A 107 -2.17 11.64 -7.68
N LEU A 108 -2.01 10.45 -7.07
CA LEU A 108 -3.09 9.45 -6.94
C LEU A 108 -4.26 9.99 -6.10
N ALA A 109 -3.98 10.70 -5.02
CA ALA A 109 -5.01 11.35 -4.22
C ALA A 109 -5.80 12.38 -5.04
N THR A 110 -5.12 13.18 -5.88
CA THR A 110 -5.74 14.15 -6.78
C THR A 110 -6.59 13.46 -7.85
N VAL A 111 -6.06 12.40 -8.49
CA VAL A 111 -6.81 11.59 -9.46
C VAL A 111 -8.07 11.01 -8.81
N GLY A 112 -7.94 10.43 -7.61
CA GLY A 112 -9.07 9.92 -6.85
C GLY A 112 -10.11 10.99 -6.54
N ALA A 113 -9.68 12.16 -6.09
CA ALA A 113 -10.55 13.30 -5.77
C ALA A 113 -11.33 13.81 -7.00
N VAL A 114 -10.64 14.00 -8.11
CA VAL A 114 -11.25 14.50 -9.36
C VAL A 114 -12.19 13.48 -9.99
N TRP A 115 -11.78 12.21 -9.99
CA TRP A 115 -12.53 11.14 -10.68
C TRP A 115 -13.72 10.63 -9.86
N LEU A 116 -13.58 10.51 -8.55
CA LEU A 116 -14.58 9.88 -7.67
C LEU A 116 -15.37 10.93 -6.86
N GLY A 117 -14.80 12.11 -6.57
CA GLY A 117 -15.45 13.15 -5.79
C GLY A 117 -16.84 13.54 -6.30
N PRO A 118 -17.02 13.85 -7.60
CA PRO A 118 -18.34 14.19 -8.15
C PRO A 118 -19.36 13.05 -8.04
N LYS A 119 -18.90 11.80 -8.08
CA LYS A 119 -19.76 10.61 -8.00
C LYS A 119 -20.18 10.29 -6.56
N LEU A 120 -19.38 10.66 -5.58
CA LEU A 120 -19.71 10.50 -4.17
C LEU A 120 -20.86 11.44 -3.76
N SER A 121 -20.87 12.67 -4.27
CA SER A 121 -21.89 13.65 -3.92
C SER A 121 -23.27 13.37 -4.53
N SER A 122 -23.37 12.48 -5.51
CA SER A 122 -24.63 12.13 -6.19
C SER A 122 -25.34 10.92 -5.57
N THR A 123 -24.74 10.26 -4.59
CA THR A 123 -25.33 9.09 -3.96
C THR A 123 -26.17 9.53 -2.76
N LYS A 124 -27.47 9.17 -2.79
CA LYS A 124 -28.40 9.42 -1.67
C LYS A 124 -27.94 8.67 -0.43
N GLU A 125 -28.13 9.29 0.73
CA GLU A 125 -27.82 8.78 2.06
C GLU A 125 -28.28 7.31 2.22
N GLY A 126 -27.31 6.41 2.19
CA GLY A 126 -27.54 5.02 2.58
C GLY A 126 -27.14 4.88 4.06
N VAL A 127 -27.99 4.17 4.80
CA VAL A 127 -27.82 3.85 6.22
C VAL A 127 -26.38 3.39 6.49
N ILE A 128 -25.70 4.11 7.38
CA ILE A 128 -24.44 3.67 7.96
C ILE A 128 -24.73 2.36 8.69
N ARG A 129 -24.31 1.23 8.12
CA ARG A 129 -24.31 -0.03 8.88
C ARG A 129 -23.19 0.13 9.91
N GLU A 130 -23.57 0.19 11.17
CA GLU A 130 -22.62 -0.02 12.26
C GLU A 130 -21.99 -1.40 12.09
N TYR A 131 -20.75 -1.39 11.65
CA TYR A 131 -19.97 -2.60 11.51
C TYR A 131 -19.31 -2.89 12.85
N THR A 132 -20.06 -3.53 13.76
CA THR A 132 -19.52 -4.08 15.01
C THR A 132 -18.78 -5.38 14.67
N GLU A 133 -17.51 -5.30 14.37
CA GLU A 133 -16.69 -6.50 14.29
C GLU A 133 -16.52 -7.13 15.68
N SER A 134 -16.77 -8.43 15.75
CA SER A 134 -16.45 -9.21 16.95
C SER A 134 -14.93 -9.22 17.15
N LEU A 135 -14.46 -9.05 18.38
CA LEU A 135 -13.03 -9.18 18.75
C LEU A 135 -12.41 -10.47 18.21
N LYS A 136 -13.19 -11.56 18.18
CA LYS A 136 -12.78 -12.85 17.60
C LYS A 136 -12.41 -12.72 16.12
N THR A 137 -13.18 -11.95 15.33
CA THR A 137 -12.92 -11.73 13.91
C THR A 137 -11.63 -10.94 13.69
N VAL A 138 -11.41 -9.90 14.52
CA VAL A 138 -10.18 -9.08 14.47
C VAL A 138 -8.94 -9.91 14.82
N ILE A 139 -9.01 -10.70 15.90
CA ILE A 139 -7.90 -11.57 16.31
C ILE A 139 -7.63 -12.63 15.23
N MET A 140 -8.66 -13.27 14.69
CA MET A 140 -8.49 -14.28 13.63
C MET A 140 -7.84 -13.67 12.37
N ARG A 141 -8.20 -12.43 12.01
CA ARG A 141 -7.57 -11.70 10.90
C ARG A 141 -6.09 -11.43 11.20
N ALA A 142 -5.79 -10.94 12.40
CA ALA A 142 -4.40 -10.70 12.83
C ALA A 142 -3.55 -11.97 12.78
N VAL A 143 -4.08 -13.11 13.26
CA VAL A 143 -3.40 -14.40 13.19
C VAL A 143 -3.16 -14.84 11.76
N LYS A 144 -4.16 -14.72 10.87
CA LYS A 144 -3.98 -15.05 9.44
C LYS A 144 -2.89 -14.22 8.78
N VAL A 145 -2.87 -12.90 9.04
CA VAL A 145 -1.82 -12.01 8.52
C VAL A 145 -0.45 -12.40 9.07
N TYR A 146 -0.35 -12.68 10.37
CA TYR A 146 0.89 -13.13 10.99
C TYR A 146 1.42 -14.44 10.37
N VAL A 147 0.56 -15.45 10.23
CA VAL A 147 0.92 -16.74 9.61
C VAL A 147 1.35 -16.54 8.16
N PHE A 148 0.65 -15.68 7.40
CA PHE A 148 1.00 -15.37 6.03
C PHE A 148 2.39 -14.73 5.92
N VAL A 149 2.67 -13.71 6.74
CA VAL A 149 3.98 -13.04 6.76
C VAL A 149 5.08 -14.00 7.20
N ALA A 150 4.83 -14.81 8.22
CA ALA A 150 5.78 -15.83 8.67
C ALA A 150 6.09 -16.85 7.56
N ALA A 151 5.07 -17.31 6.83
CA ALA A 151 5.23 -18.21 5.70
C ALA A 151 6.07 -17.58 4.57
N LEU A 152 5.85 -16.30 4.26
CA LEU A 152 6.67 -15.58 3.26
C LEU A 152 8.13 -15.47 3.67
N ILE A 153 8.40 -15.16 4.94
CA ILE A 153 9.78 -15.08 5.46
C ILE A 153 10.47 -16.44 5.39
N LEU A 154 9.79 -17.51 5.83
CA LEU A 154 10.33 -18.87 5.78
C LEU A 154 10.57 -19.34 4.34
N LEU A 155 9.65 -19.01 3.43
CA LEU A 155 9.80 -19.27 2.01
C LEU A 155 11.03 -18.55 1.43
N GLY A 156 11.18 -17.26 1.75
CA GLY A 156 12.33 -16.45 1.32
C GLY A 156 13.66 -16.99 1.82
N GLU A 157 13.74 -17.39 3.08
CA GLU A 157 14.94 -18.03 3.64
C GLU A 157 15.18 -19.44 3.07
N GLY A 158 14.13 -20.22 2.83
CA GLY A 158 14.22 -21.53 2.17
C GLY A 158 14.77 -21.45 0.74
N PHE A 159 14.41 -20.40 -0.01
CA PHE A 159 14.94 -20.17 -1.36
C PHE A 159 16.31 -19.49 -1.39
N ARG A 160 16.80 -18.98 -0.27
CA ARG A 160 18.08 -18.28 -0.19
C ARG A 160 19.27 -19.04 -0.80
N PRO A 161 19.48 -20.35 -0.54
CA PRO A 161 20.58 -21.11 -1.17
C PRO A 161 20.46 -21.13 -2.70
N LEU A 162 19.25 -21.35 -3.22
CA LEU A 162 18.97 -21.32 -4.66
C LEU A 162 19.29 -19.97 -5.28
N ILE A 163 18.88 -18.88 -4.62
CA ILE A 163 19.15 -17.52 -5.06
C ILE A 163 20.66 -17.26 -5.11
N VAL A 164 21.40 -17.60 -4.06
CA VAL A 164 22.84 -17.37 -3.98
C VAL A 164 23.60 -18.23 -5.00
N TRP A 165 23.20 -19.47 -5.24
CA TRP A 165 23.93 -20.38 -6.12
C TRP A 165 23.65 -20.15 -7.60
N TYR A 166 22.41 -19.81 -7.97
CA TYR A 166 21.99 -19.66 -9.35
C TYR A 166 21.77 -18.21 -9.77
N PHE A 167 21.02 -17.44 -9.00
CA PHE A 167 20.63 -16.09 -9.39
C PHE A 167 21.77 -15.06 -9.23
N ALA A 168 22.68 -15.25 -8.27
CA ALA A 168 23.83 -14.37 -8.11
C ALA A 168 24.81 -14.39 -9.30
N LYS A 169 24.70 -15.43 -10.16
CA LYS A 169 25.53 -15.57 -11.38
C LYS A 169 24.86 -14.97 -12.62
N ILE A 170 23.61 -14.57 -12.53
CA ILE A 170 22.85 -13.99 -13.65
C ILE A 170 23.24 -12.51 -13.80
N SER A 171 23.35 -12.05 -15.04
CA SER A 171 23.68 -10.65 -15.30
C SER A 171 22.61 -9.70 -14.72
N PRO A 172 22.99 -8.52 -14.19
CA PRO A 172 22.04 -7.56 -13.63
C PRO A 172 20.93 -7.16 -14.60
N ALA A 173 21.20 -7.12 -15.91
CA ALA A 173 20.21 -6.80 -16.92
C ALA A 173 19.10 -7.84 -17.01
N ILE A 174 19.46 -9.13 -16.93
CA ILE A 174 18.48 -10.23 -16.96
C ILE A 174 17.65 -10.21 -15.65
N LEU A 175 18.29 -9.98 -14.50
CA LEU A 175 17.58 -9.85 -13.22
C LEU A 175 16.60 -8.66 -13.22
N TYR A 176 16.97 -7.56 -13.86
CA TYR A 176 16.07 -6.41 -14.03
C TYR A 176 14.79 -6.79 -14.79
N TRP A 177 14.92 -7.49 -15.93
CA TRP A 177 13.78 -7.94 -16.71
C TRP A 177 12.92 -8.97 -15.97
N PHE A 178 13.54 -9.90 -15.24
CA PHE A 178 12.81 -10.82 -14.38
C PHE A 178 11.98 -10.11 -13.30
N ASN A 179 12.57 -9.12 -12.63
CA ASN A 179 11.85 -8.32 -11.66
C ASN A 179 10.70 -7.53 -12.28
N MET A 180 10.90 -7.02 -13.49
CA MET A 180 9.85 -6.27 -14.20
C MET A 180 8.67 -7.18 -14.57
N ILE A 181 8.93 -8.39 -15.04
CA ILE A 181 7.91 -9.40 -15.34
C ILE A 181 7.20 -9.81 -14.04
N SER A 182 7.94 -10.06 -12.97
CA SER A 182 7.38 -10.37 -11.66
C SER A 182 6.44 -9.27 -11.15
N ALA A 183 6.85 -8.01 -11.27
CA ALA A 183 6.02 -6.88 -10.87
C ALA A 183 4.70 -6.77 -11.66
N ILE A 184 4.69 -7.19 -12.93
CA ILE A 184 3.47 -7.24 -13.75
C ILE A 184 2.56 -8.40 -13.33
N LEU A 185 3.16 -9.54 -12.97
CA LEU A 185 2.41 -10.75 -12.58
C LEU A 185 1.87 -10.68 -11.15
N ASP A 186 2.50 -9.91 -10.27
CA ASP A 186 2.15 -9.78 -8.85
C ASP A 186 0.99 -8.78 -8.61
N ASN A 187 0.57 -8.05 -9.63
CA ASN A 187 -0.58 -7.16 -9.63
C ASN A 187 -1.75 -7.78 -10.40
#